data_b62e564bf4026c47d9332afe6c043d92
#
_entry.id   b62e564bf4026c47d9332afe6c043d92
#
_cell.length_a   1.000
_cell.length_b   1.000
_cell.length_c   1.000
_cell.angle_alpha   90.00
_cell.angle_beta   90.00
_cell.angle_gamma   90.00
#
_symmetry.space_group_name_H-M   'P 1'
#
loop_
_entity.id
_entity.type
_entity.pdbx_description
1 polymer ?
#
loop_
_entity_poly.entity_id
_entity_poly.type
_entity_poly.pdbx_seq_one_letter_code
_entity_poly.pdbx_strand_id
1 'polypeptide(L)'
;MTKITRTFIAFAAACLLAIMLMTVRCFAYDYSTITGTKASGAEISGYSGALEVNVVDFGADKKGKKDSSKAIQKALDYAIDNGSNSVQIKVVVPKGKYRIDKLLEIYSNTWLYLEDGATIVRNFDKGCMIKNAQANGAGGYGSERNIVIEGGCWDGNPSPTSRPFSNMRFGHMKNLWIKNVEIKNNYNGHHVEIGGVKGITIEDCDFHGYTGTFQKEAIQLDTISNSDVFPAYEPFDDTPCDNAVIKNNKFHDLIRGLGSHSACLGVYYTNTLISGNSFYNMSGTAI
;
A
#
# COMPACT_ATOMS: atom_id res chain seq x y z
N MET A 1 24.17 -8.04 60.67
CA MET A 1 24.35 -8.07 59.21
C MET A 1 25.81 -8.13 58.91
N THR A 2 26.27 -9.20 58.28
CA THR A 2 27.68 -9.42 57.98
C THR A 2 28.12 -8.47 56.83
N LYS A 3 29.43 -8.17 56.73
CA LYS A 3 30.01 -7.30 55.71
C LYS A 3 29.62 -7.78 54.28
N ILE A 4 29.50 -9.10 54.10
CA ILE A 4 29.08 -9.76 52.85
C ILE A 4 27.63 -9.42 52.47
N THR A 5 26.70 -9.39 53.43
CA THR A 5 25.28 -9.07 53.21
C THR A 5 25.09 -7.61 52.77
N ARG A 6 25.91 -6.68 53.31
CA ARG A 6 25.87 -5.26 52.90
C ARG A 6 26.41 -5.05 51.50
N THR A 7 27.44 -5.80 51.07
CA THR A 7 28.00 -5.72 49.74
C THR A 7 27.00 -6.26 48.68
N PHE A 8 26.30 -7.37 49.00
CA PHE A 8 25.28 -7.93 48.09
C PHE A 8 24.07 -7.00 47.92
N ILE A 9 23.62 -6.34 48.97
CA ILE A 9 22.50 -5.40 48.91
C ILE A 9 22.91 -4.15 48.12
N ALA A 10 24.11 -3.65 48.30
CA ALA A 10 24.63 -2.50 47.51
C ALA A 10 24.79 -2.84 46.03
N PHE A 11 25.24 -4.05 45.68
CA PHE A 11 25.38 -4.49 44.31
C PHE A 11 24.01 -4.70 43.64
N ALA A 12 23.05 -5.32 44.32
CA ALA A 12 21.69 -5.48 43.83
C ALA A 12 20.97 -4.14 43.62
N ALA A 13 21.17 -3.16 44.54
CA ALA A 13 20.62 -1.82 44.40
C ALA A 13 21.27 -1.06 43.22
N ALA A 14 22.59 -1.22 42.98
CA ALA A 14 23.27 -0.62 41.81
C ALA A 14 22.81 -1.25 40.50
N CYS A 15 22.59 -2.57 40.45
CA CYS A 15 22.05 -3.25 39.26
C CYS A 15 20.60 -2.83 38.98
N LEU A 16 19.74 -2.69 40.00
CA LEU A 16 18.39 -2.18 39.86
C LEU A 16 18.36 -0.74 39.34
N LEU A 17 19.26 0.12 39.86
CA LEU A 17 19.40 1.51 39.41
C LEU A 17 19.92 1.57 37.98
N ALA A 18 20.86 0.71 37.59
CA ALA A 18 21.35 0.61 36.21
C ALA A 18 20.27 0.10 35.24
N ILE A 19 19.44 -0.88 35.66
CA ILE A 19 18.30 -1.37 34.88
C ILE A 19 17.22 -0.26 34.78
N MET A 20 16.94 0.46 35.84
CA MET A 20 16.03 1.61 35.81
C MET A 20 16.54 2.76 34.92
N LEU A 21 17.85 3.01 34.92
CA LEU A 21 18.46 4.00 33.99
C LEU A 21 18.52 3.52 32.53
N MET A 22 18.54 2.20 32.30
CA MET A 22 18.45 1.65 30.95
C MET A 22 17.00 1.62 30.41
N THR A 23 16.00 1.48 31.30
CA THR A 23 14.57 1.48 30.90
C THR A 23 13.99 2.89 30.73
N VAL A 24 14.65 3.94 31.19
CA VAL A 24 14.21 5.34 31.09
C VAL A 24 14.99 6.10 30.00
N ARG A 25 15.58 5.44 29.03
CA ARG A 25 15.75 6.07 27.73
C ARG A 25 14.48 5.88 26.89
N CYS A 26 13.36 6.27 27.46
CA CYS A 26 12.29 6.85 26.66
C CYS A 26 12.92 8.10 26.05
N PHE A 27 13.32 8.03 24.78
CA PHE A 27 13.65 9.23 24.02
C PHE A 27 12.35 10.03 24.06
N ALA A 28 12.27 11.02 24.95
CA ALA A 28 11.30 12.08 24.79
C ALA A 28 11.67 12.74 23.46
N TYR A 29 11.01 12.30 22.39
CA TYR A 29 11.12 12.95 21.10
C TYR A 29 10.64 14.38 21.32
N ASP A 30 11.52 15.34 21.15
CA ASP A 30 11.16 16.74 21.30
C ASP A 30 10.26 17.14 20.11
N TYR A 31 8.96 17.01 20.31
CA TYR A 31 7.95 17.41 19.35
C TYR A 31 7.95 18.92 19.06
N SER A 32 8.68 19.71 19.85
CA SER A 32 8.78 21.16 19.63
C SER A 32 9.53 21.53 18.35
N THR A 33 10.31 20.61 17.77
CA THR A 33 11.05 20.81 16.53
C THR A 33 10.30 20.29 15.29
N ILE A 34 9.13 19.67 15.42
CA ILE A 34 8.31 19.27 14.28
C ILE A 34 7.61 20.51 13.73
N THR A 35 8.29 21.26 12.89
CA THR A 35 7.74 22.37 12.13
C THR A 35 6.93 21.84 10.97
N GLY A 36 5.67 21.46 11.22
CA GLY A 36 4.70 21.04 10.20
C GLY A 36 5.16 19.90 9.29
N THR A 37 4.23 19.14 8.75
CA THR A 37 4.58 18.16 7.74
C THR A 37 4.90 18.85 6.42
N LYS A 38 5.96 18.39 5.76
CA LYS A 38 6.33 18.83 4.40
C LYS A 38 5.84 17.81 3.35
N ALA A 39 4.87 17.00 3.69
CA ALA A 39 4.33 16.01 2.78
C ALA A 39 3.77 16.68 1.53
N SER A 40 4.32 16.35 0.38
CA SER A 40 3.83 16.76 -0.95
C SER A 40 3.12 15.62 -1.69
N GLY A 41 3.32 14.39 -1.25
CA GLY A 41 2.77 13.21 -1.88
C GLY A 41 3.51 12.81 -3.16
N ALA A 42 2.80 12.15 -4.07
CA ALA A 42 3.34 11.72 -5.36
C ALA A 42 3.53 12.93 -6.30
N GLU A 43 4.69 13.00 -6.93
CA GLU A 43 5.02 14.01 -7.93
C GLU A 43 5.15 13.34 -9.31
N ILE A 44 4.07 13.29 -10.05
CA ILE A 44 4.00 12.60 -11.35
C ILE A 44 3.77 13.63 -12.45
N SER A 45 4.61 13.57 -13.48
CA SER A 45 4.55 14.38 -14.69
C SER A 45 4.17 13.52 -15.91
N GLY A 46 3.97 14.15 -17.05
CA GLY A 46 3.76 13.45 -18.33
C GLY A 46 2.31 13.14 -18.68
N TYR A 47 1.35 13.65 -17.90
CA TYR A 47 -0.08 13.43 -18.20
C TYR A 47 -0.56 14.06 -19.50
N SER A 48 -0.12 15.26 -19.83
CA SER A 48 -0.55 15.99 -21.03
C SER A 48 -0.09 15.36 -22.33
N GLY A 49 0.91 14.50 -22.29
CA GLY A 49 1.45 13.75 -23.43
C GLY A 49 1.23 12.24 -23.34
N ALA A 50 0.28 11.80 -22.51
CA ALA A 50 0.04 10.37 -22.32
C ALA A 50 -0.40 9.68 -23.61
N LEU A 51 0.23 8.55 -23.92
CA LEU A 51 -0.21 7.66 -24.99
C LEU A 51 -1.30 6.73 -24.43
N GLU A 52 -2.43 6.68 -25.09
CA GLU A 52 -3.58 5.90 -24.64
C GLU A 52 -3.65 4.53 -25.34
N VAL A 53 -3.89 3.49 -24.53
CA VAL A 53 -4.18 2.13 -25.00
C VAL A 53 -5.42 1.60 -24.28
N ASN A 54 -6.26 0.85 -24.99
CA ASN A 54 -7.52 0.36 -24.44
C ASN A 54 -7.46 -1.17 -24.24
N VAL A 55 -7.80 -1.65 -23.05
CA VAL A 55 -7.74 -3.10 -22.74
C VAL A 55 -8.63 -3.94 -23.65
N VAL A 56 -9.69 -3.36 -24.21
CA VAL A 56 -10.61 -4.06 -25.14
C VAL A 56 -9.91 -4.38 -26.47
N ASP A 57 -9.00 -3.54 -26.91
CA ASP A 57 -8.21 -3.77 -28.14
C ASP A 57 -7.27 -4.98 -28.00
N PHE A 58 -6.95 -5.34 -26.77
CA PHE A 58 -6.19 -6.55 -26.42
C PHE A 58 -7.09 -7.77 -26.13
N GLY A 59 -8.42 -7.61 -26.21
CA GLY A 59 -9.38 -8.69 -26.09
C GLY A 59 -10.01 -8.86 -24.69
N ALA A 60 -9.99 -7.82 -23.84
CA ALA A 60 -10.65 -7.87 -22.54
C ALA A 60 -12.19 -8.00 -22.68
N ASP A 61 -12.80 -8.87 -21.88
CA ASP A 61 -14.24 -9.12 -21.88
C ASP A 61 -14.99 -8.18 -20.94
N LYS A 62 -15.65 -7.17 -21.50
CA LYS A 62 -16.46 -6.17 -20.77
C LYS A 62 -17.66 -6.76 -20.00
N LYS A 63 -18.01 -8.03 -20.23
CA LYS A 63 -19.17 -8.68 -19.61
C LYS A 63 -18.81 -9.51 -18.39
N GLY A 64 -17.51 -9.67 -18.10
CA GLY A 64 -16.99 -10.45 -16.96
C GLY A 64 -17.24 -11.97 -17.05
N LYS A 65 -17.57 -12.47 -18.24
CA LYS A 65 -17.82 -13.90 -18.47
C LYS A 65 -16.54 -14.68 -18.72
N LYS A 66 -15.54 -14.04 -19.34
CA LYS A 66 -14.25 -14.62 -19.65
C LYS A 66 -13.15 -13.95 -18.83
N ASP A 67 -12.04 -14.66 -18.63
CA ASP A 67 -10.84 -14.11 -18.02
C ASP A 67 -10.25 -12.99 -18.88
N SER A 68 -10.11 -11.80 -18.29
CA SER A 68 -9.51 -10.62 -18.91
C SER A 68 -8.07 -10.37 -18.46
N SER A 69 -7.51 -11.20 -17.55
CA SER A 69 -6.17 -11.00 -16.99
C SER A 69 -5.11 -10.81 -18.06
N LYS A 70 -5.10 -11.71 -19.07
CA LYS A 70 -4.09 -11.65 -20.13
C LYS A 70 -4.23 -10.41 -21.03
N ALA A 71 -5.46 -9.98 -21.29
CA ALA A 71 -5.72 -8.81 -22.12
C ALA A 71 -5.33 -7.51 -21.41
N ILE A 72 -5.71 -7.38 -20.13
CA ILE A 72 -5.33 -6.23 -19.30
C ILE A 72 -3.81 -6.21 -19.10
N GLN A 73 -3.18 -7.37 -18.83
CA GLN A 73 -1.73 -7.43 -18.67
C GLN A 73 -0.98 -6.97 -19.92
N LYS A 74 -1.41 -7.39 -21.12
CA LYS A 74 -0.80 -6.92 -22.37
C LYS A 74 -0.89 -5.40 -22.56
N ALA A 75 -1.98 -4.80 -22.13
CA ALA A 75 -2.12 -3.34 -22.16
C ALA A 75 -1.19 -2.66 -21.15
N LEU A 76 -0.99 -3.26 -19.96
CA LEU A 76 -0.03 -2.79 -18.97
C LEU A 76 1.43 -2.98 -19.44
N ASP A 77 1.72 -4.11 -20.07
CA ASP A 77 3.05 -4.41 -20.61
C ASP A 77 3.49 -3.39 -21.68
N TYR A 78 2.54 -2.74 -22.36
CA TYR A 78 2.83 -1.67 -23.32
C TYR A 78 3.64 -0.51 -22.73
N ALA A 79 3.51 -0.27 -21.44
CA ALA A 79 4.27 0.76 -20.73
C ALA A 79 5.77 0.45 -20.61
N ILE A 80 6.17 -0.82 -20.69
CA ILE A 80 7.58 -1.24 -20.58
C ILE A 80 8.41 -0.60 -21.69
N ASP A 81 7.92 -0.68 -22.92
CA ASP A 81 8.65 -0.24 -24.11
C ASP A 81 8.32 1.20 -24.54
N ASN A 82 7.20 1.75 -24.10
CA ASN A 82 6.66 3.02 -24.62
C ASN A 82 6.56 4.11 -23.55
N GLY A 83 6.61 3.76 -22.25
CA GLY A 83 6.58 4.72 -21.14
C GLY A 83 7.95 5.35 -20.87
N SER A 84 7.95 6.60 -20.40
CA SER A 84 9.16 7.29 -19.93
C SER A 84 8.81 8.29 -18.83
N ASN A 85 9.81 8.88 -18.19
CA ASN A 85 9.57 9.92 -17.17
C ASN A 85 8.81 11.15 -17.70
N SER A 86 8.76 11.35 -19.00
CA SER A 86 8.03 12.44 -19.68
C SER A 86 6.77 11.98 -20.39
N VAL A 87 6.51 10.67 -20.51
CA VAL A 87 5.37 10.12 -21.22
C VAL A 87 4.73 9.02 -20.38
N GLN A 88 3.53 9.24 -19.89
CA GLN A 88 2.71 8.22 -19.26
C GLN A 88 2.02 7.35 -20.31
N ILE A 89 1.89 6.07 -20.05
CA ILE A 89 1.01 5.20 -20.82
C ILE A 89 -0.33 5.11 -20.09
N LYS A 90 -1.36 5.69 -20.66
CA LYS A 90 -2.72 5.64 -20.12
C LYS A 90 -3.41 4.36 -20.60
N VAL A 91 -3.52 3.39 -19.70
CA VAL A 91 -4.24 2.14 -19.94
C VAL A 91 -5.70 2.33 -19.55
N VAL A 92 -6.58 2.40 -20.54
CA VAL A 92 -8.02 2.64 -20.35
C VAL A 92 -8.76 1.32 -20.20
N VAL A 93 -9.53 1.21 -19.12
CA VAL A 93 -10.50 0.14 -18.87
C VAL A 93 -11.89 0.76 -19.00
N PRO A 94 -12.58 0.60 -20.15
CA PRO A 94 -13.88 1.19 -20.36
C PRO A 94 -14.96 0.63 -19.43
N LYS A 95 -16.08 1.32 -19.31
CA LYS A 95 -17.25 0.84 -18.55
C LYS A 95 -17.58 -0.62 -18.86
N GLY A 96 -17.68 -1.44 -17.81
CA GLY A 96 -17.97 -2.86 -17.90
C GLY A 96 -17.50 -3.63 -16.67
N LYS A 97 -17.70 -4.94 -16.68
CA LYS A 97 -17.23 -5.85 -15.64
C LYS A 97 -16.14 -6.74 -16.21
N TYR A 98 -14.95 -6.71 -15.61
CA TYR A 98 -13.78 -7.45 -16.08
C TYR A 98 -13.36 -8.46 -15.01
N ARG A 99 -13.52 -9.74 -15.29
CA ARG A 99 -13.05 -10.81 -14.42
C ARG A 99 -11.56 -11.03 -14.66
N ILE A 100 -10.80 -11.06 -13.58
CA ILE A 100 -9.40 -11.45 -13.60
C ILE A 100 -9.21 -12.76 -12.84
N ASP A 101 -8.59 -13.75 -13.48
CA ASP A 101 -8.29 -15.05 -12.91
C ASP A 101 -6.82 -15.15 -12.44
N LYS A 102 -6.07 -14.03 -12.54
CA LYS A 102 -4.66 -13.92 -12.16
C LYS A 102 -4.32 -12.50 -11.70
N LEU A 103 -3.28 -12.41 -10.88
CA LEU A 103 -2.60 -11.18 -10.51
C LEU A 103 -2.18 -10.38 -11.76
N LEU A 104 -2.33 -9.05 -11.69
CA LEU A 104 -1.82 -8.09 -12.66
C LEU A 104 -0.52 -7.45 -12.14
N GLU A 105 0.43 -7.20 -13.03
CA GLU A 105 1.65 -6.45 -12.73
C GLU A 105 1.62 -5.11 -13.47
N ILE A 106 1.89 -4.02 -12.74
CA ILE A 106 1.94 -2.67 -13.28
C ILE A 106 3.38 -2.15 -13.25
N TYR A 107 3.77 -1.43 -14.29
CA TYR A 107 5.13 -0.96 -14.52
C TYR A 107 5.25 0.56 -14.39
N SER A 108 6.47 1.05 -14.38
CA SER A 108 6.77 2.47 -14.34
C SER A 108 6.06 3.27 -15.44
N ASN A 109 5.68 4.49 -15.11
CA ASN A 109 5.07 5.44 -16.03
C ASN A 109 3.73 4.97 -16.62
N THR A 110 2.95 4.23 -15.81
CA THR A 110 1.62 3.73 -16.18
C THR A 110 0.53 4.51 -15.43
N TRP A 111 -0.44 5.00 -16.20
CA TRP A 111 -1.69 5.54 -15.68
C TRP A 111 -2.82 4.56 -16.01
N LEU A 112 -3.17 3.71 -15.07
CA LEU A 112 -4.29 2.77 -15.19
C LEU A 112 -5.58 3.52 -14.85
N TYR A 113 -6.39 3.79 -15.87
CA TYR A 113 -7.62 4.56 -15.77
C TYR A 113 -8.84 3.68 -16.02
N LEU A 114 -9.68 3.54 -15.03
CA LEU A 114 -10.96 2.86 -15.11
C LEU A 114 -12.06 3.91 -15.29
N GLU A 115 -12.82 3.82 -16.39
CA GLU A 115 -13.98 4.69 -16.60
C GLU A 115 -15.06 4.47 -15.53
N ASP A 116 -15.96 5.45 -15.37
CA ASP A 116 -17.12 5.33 -14.50
C ASP A 116 -17.96 4.10 -14.86
N GLY A 117 -18.22 3.24 -13.87
CA GLY A 117 -18.90 1.96 -14.03
C GLY A 117 -18.03 0.83 -14.60
N ALA A 118 -16.73 1.01 -14.69
CA ALA A 118 -15.80 -0.09 -14.88
C ALA A 118 -15.50 -0.78 -13.55
N THR A 119 -15.55 -2.11 -13.53
CA THR A 119 -15.24 -2.92 -12.34
C THR A 119 -14.30 -4.05 -12.70
N ILE A 120 -13.17 -4.14 -12.02
CA ILE A 120 -12.28 -5.31 -12.06
C ILE A 120 -12.66 -6.23 -10.91
N VAL A 121 -12.97 -7.48 -11.22
CA VAL A 121 -13.43 -8.47 -10.25
C VAL A 121 -12.44 -9.62 -10.15
N ARG A 122 -11.94 -9.84 -8.94
CA ARG A 122 -11.04 -10.96 -8.62
C ARG A 122 -11.78 -12.30 -8.70
N ASN A 123 -11.16 -13.31 -9.31
CA ASN A 123 -11.71 -14.66 -9.42
C ASN A 123 -10.59 -15.71 -9.31
N PHE A 124 -9.81 -15.66 -8.22
CA PHE A 124 -8.75 -16.62 -7.91
C PHE A 124 -8.53 -16.69 -6.39
N ASP A 125 -7.90 -17.75 -5.88
CA ASP A 125 -7.89 -18.01 -4.44
C ASP A 125 -6.71 -17.36 -3.70
N LYS A 126 -5.58 -17.10 -4.36
CA LYS A 126 -4.34 -16.66 -3.71
C LYS A 126 -3.71 -15.47 -4.43
N GLY A 127 -3.24 -14.48 -3.66
CA GLY A 127 -2.50 -13.32 -4.16
C GLY A 127 -3.37 -12.07 -4.33
N CYS A 128 -2.72 -10.92 -4.47
CA CYS A 128 -3.38 -9.63 -4.69
C CYS A 128 -3.91 -9.50 -6.12
N MET A 129 -4.77 -8.49 -6.34
CA MET A 129 -5.33 -8.24 -7.69
C MET A 129 -4.30 -7.57 -8.59
N ILE A 130 -3.56 -6.60 -8.03
CA ILE A 130 -2.50 -5.87 -8.74
C ILE A 130 -1.34 -5.55 -7.82
N LYS A 131 -0.13 -5.60 -8.36
CA LYS A 131 1.10 -5.14 -7.69
C LYS A 131 2.00 -4.43 -8.69
N ASN A 132 2.95 -3.58 -8.20
CA ASN A 132 4.02 -3.15 -9.09
C ASN A 132 4.98 -4.29 -9.39
N ALA A 133 5.49 -4.31 -10.59
CA ALA A 133 6.56 -5.23 -10.97
C ALA A 133 7.84 -4.92 -10.17
N GLN A 134 8.67 -5.94 -9.97
CA GLN A 134 10.03 -5.80 -9.43
C GLN A 134 11.03 -6.30 -10.48
N ALA A 135 10.96 -5.73 -11.66
CA ALA A 135 11.66 -6.23 -12.83
C ALA A 135 13.19 -6.34 -12.66
N ASN A 136 13.77 -5.54 -11.77
CA ASN A 136 15.22 -5.50 -11.54
C ASN A 136 15.65 -5.91 -10.12
N GLY A 137 14.71 -6.27 -9.24
CA GLY A 137 15.02 -6.62 -7.84
C GLY A 137 15.68 -5.49 -7.06
N ALA A 138 15.49 -4.24 -7.45
CA ALA A 138 16.10 -3.09 -6.79
C ALA A 138 15.42 -2.82 -5.46
N GLY A 139 16.22 -2.73 -4.39
CA GLY A 139 15.79 -2.27 -3.08
C GLY A 139 15.65 -0.74 -2.99
N GLY A 140 15.45 -0.25 -1.79
CA GLY A 140 15.20 1.16 -1.55
C GLY A 140 13.93 1.63 -2.25
N TYR A 141 14.00 2.72 -2.98
CA TYR A 141 12.91 3.24 -3.81
C TYR A 141 13.21 3.07 -5.32
N GLY A 142 13.89 1.99 -5.69
CA GLY A 142 14.53 1.84 -6.99
C GLY A 142 13.81 0.96 -8.01
N SER A 143 12.76 0.21 -7.62
CA SER A 143 12.10 -0.75 -8.51
C SER A 143 11.26 -0.05 -9.58
N GLU A 144 10.10 0.47 -9.24
CA GLU A 144 9.19 1.13 -10.17
C GLU A 144 8.97 2.60 -9.81
N ARG A 145 8.31 3.37 -10.71
CA ARG A 145 8.00 4.78 -10.45
C ARG A 145 6.83 5.29 -11.29
N ASN A 146 6.24 6.40 -10.82
CA ASN A 146 5.22 7.15 -11.56
C ASN A 146 4.03 6.28 -11.95
N ILE A 147 3.43 5.60 -10.99
CA ILE A 147 2.24 4.78 -11.19
C ILE A 147 1.02 5.54 -10.70
N VAL A 148 -0.01 5.60 -11.56
CA VAL A 148 -1.31 6.16 -11.23
C VAL A 148 -2.38 5.09 -11.40
N ILE A 149 -3.25 4.94 -10.40
CA ILE A 149 -4.48 4.16 -10.49
C ILE A 149 -5.63 5.12 -10.25
N GLU A 150 -6.51 5.26 -11.21
CA GLU A 150 -7.60 6.22 -11.18
C GLU A 150 -8.93 5.61 -11.60
N GLY A 151 -9.96 5.92 -10.84
CA GLY A 151 -11.35 5.64 -11.18
C GLY A 151 -11.79 4.19 -10.99
N GLY A 152 -13.06 3.95 -11.28
CA GLY A 152 -13.71 2.65 -11.27
C GLY A 152 -13.70 1.93 -9.92
N CYS A 153 -13.93 0.62 -9.99
CA CYS A 153 -14.07 -0.24 -8.82
C CYS A 153 -13.15 -1.47 -8.90
N TRP A 154 -12.52 -1.80 -7.78
CA TRP A 154 -11.73 -3.01 -7.56
C TRP A 154 -12.42 -3.88 -6.53
N ASP A 155 -13.07 -4.95 -6.99
CA ASP A 155 -13.85 -5.88 -6.16
C ASP A 155 -13.04 -7.14 -5.88
N GLY A 156 -12.64 -7.31 -4.61
CA GLY A 156 -11.90 -8.49 -4.16
C GLY A 156 -12.69 -9.79 -4.24
N ASN A 157 -14.04 -9.70 -4.23
CA ASN A 157 -14.96 -10.82 -4.47
C ASN A 157 -14.52 -12.14 -3.80
N PRO A 158 -14.35 -12.19 -2.47
CA PRO A 158 -13.86 -13.38 -1.80
C PRO A 158 -14.83 -14.54 -1.94
N SER A 159 -14.29 -15.71 -2.27
CA SER A 159 -15.02 -16.99 -2.30
C SER A 159 -14.78 -17.76 -1.01
N PRO A 160 -15.54 -18.83 -0.73
CA PRO A 160 -15.28 -19.70 0.43
C PRO A 160 -13.90 -20.35 0.44
N THR A 161 -13.24 -20.46 -0.69
CA THR A 161 -11.90 -21.04 -0.84
C THR A 161 -10.79 -19.98 -0.83
N SER A 162 -11.14 -18.68 -0.77
CA SER A 162 -10.16 -17.60 -0.77
C SER A 162 -9.21 -17.71 0.43
N ARG A 163 -7.93 -17.52 0.15
CA ARG A 163 -6.90 -17.30 1.17
C ARG A 163 -6.82 -15.79 1.46
N PRO A 164 -6.25 -15.38 2.61
CA PRO A 164 -6.00 -13.97 2.87
C PRO A 164 -5.29 -13.30 1.70
N PHE A 165 -5.76 -12.11 1.30
CA PHE A 165 -5.19 -11.36 0.18
C PHE A 165 -5.34 -9.85 0.39
N SER A 166 -4.40 -9.07 -0.11
CA SER A 166 -4.56 -7.63 -0.30
C SER A 166 -5.12 -7.35 -1.70
N ASN A 167 -6.01 -6.34 -1.86
CA ASN A 167 -6.47 -6.00 -3.20
C ASN A 167 -5.32 -5.44 -4.04
N MET A 168 -4.56 -4.48 -3.48
CA MET A 168 -3.41 -3.88 -4.14
C MET A 168 -2.17 -3.96 -3.26
N ARG A 169 -0.99 -4.13 -3.87
CA ARG A 169 0.29 -4.15 -3.15
C ARG A 169 1.37 -3.42 -3.93
N PHE A 170 2.08 -2.49 -3.26
CA PHE A 170 3.15 -1.70 -3.85
C PHE A 170 4.37 -1.66 -2.96
N GLY A 171 5.55 -1.83 -3.55
CA GLY A 171 6.80 -1.83 -2.80
C GLY A 171 8.00 -1.37 -3.61
N HIS A 172 9.04 -0.87 -2.89
CA HIS A 172 10.31 -0.43 -3.46
C HIS A 172 10.21 0.57 -4.62
N MET A 173 9.26 1.51 -4.56
CA MET A 173 9.00 2.40 -5.69
C MET A 173 8.94 3.88 -5.31
N LYS A 174 8.86 4.75 -6.33
CA LYS A 174 8.61 6.19 -6.20
C LYS A 174 7.33 6.60 -6.90
N ASN A 175 6.63 7.57 -6.31
CA ASN A 175 5.48 8.22 -6.90
C ASN A 175 4.34 7.25 -7.24
N LEU A 176 3.56 6.92 -6.22
CA LEU A 176 2.30 6.18 -6.32
C LEU A 176 1.12 7.14 -6.10
N TRP A 177 0.20 7.20 -7.04
CA TRP A 177 -1.03 7.98 -6.90
C TRP A 177 -2.26 7.11 -7.14
N ILE A 178 -3.10 6.97 -6.11
CA ILE A 178 -4.38 6.27 -6.18
C ILE A 178 -5.46 7.30 -5.92
N LYS A 179 -6.37 7.52 -6.88
CA LYS A 179 -7.39 8.55 -6.77
C LYS A 179 -8.74 8.16 -7.38
N ASN A 180 -9.81 8.62 -6.77
CA ASN A 180 -11.19 8.38 -7.24
C ASN A 180 -11.53 6.89 -7.41
N VAL A 181 -10.99 5.99 -6.59
CA VAL A 181 -11.13 4.53 -6.73
C VAL A 181 -12.03 3.99 -5.63
N GLU A 182 -13.00 3.15 -5.99
CA GLU A 182 -13.69 2.26 -5.06
C GLU A 182 -12.88 0.97 -4.91
N ILE A 183 -12.48 0.61 -3.68
CA ILE A 183 -11.80 -0.66 -3.40
C ILE A 183 -12.59 -1.40 -2.33
N LYS A 184 -13.07 -2.59 -2.67
CA LYS A 184 -14.01 -3.29 -1.80
C LYS A 184 -13.78 -4.79 -1.70
N ASN A 185 -14.48 -5.37 -0.69
CA ASN A 185 -14.61 -6.81 -0.48
C ASN A 185 -13.27 -7.51 -0.29
N ASN A 186 -12.52 -7.07 0.69
CA ASN A 186 -11.27 -7.72 1.10
C ASN A 186 -11.55 -8.93 2.02
N TYR A 187 -10.62 -9.90 2.06
CA TYR A 187 -10.67 -11.04 2.96
C TYR A 187 -9.35 -11.21 3.71
N ASN A 188 -9.36 -10.97 5.02
CA ASN A 188 -8.23 -11.16 5.94
C ASN A 188 -6.90 -10.50 5.49
N GLY A 189 -6.97 -9.43 4.71
CA GLY A 189 -5.82 -8.68 4.20
C GLY A 189 -6.10 -7.18 4.14
N HIS A 190 -5.38 -6.46 3.31
CA HIS A 190 -5.49 -5.01 3.17
C HIS A 190 -6.15 -4.63 1.85
N HIS A 191 -6.87 -3.51 1.80
CA HIS A 191 -7.31 -2.96 0.51
C HIS A 191 -6.11 -2.44 -0.26
N VAL A 192 -5.21 -1.70 0.41
CA VAL A 192 -3.93 -1.27 -0.16
C VAL A 192 -2.82 -1.50 0.85
N GLU A 193 -1.81 -2.25 0.46
CA GLU A 193 -0.63 -2.56 1.24
C GLU A 193 0.59 -1.94 0.57
N ILE A 194 1.31 -1.08 1.29
CA ILE A 194 2.40 -0.26 0.76
C ILE A 194 3.62 -0.41 1.66
N GLY A 195 4.74 -0.83 1.08
CA GLY A 195 6.02 -0.94 1.78
C GLY A 195 7.14 -0.27 1.01
N GLY A 196 7.98 0.53 1.69
CA GLY A 196 9.14 1.13 1.04
C GLY A 196 8.79 1.97 -0.20
N VAL A 197 7.81 2.86 -0.10
CA VAL A 197 7.41 3.75 -1.19
C VAL A 197 7.65 5.20 -0.81
N LYS A 198 8.26 5.97 -1.72
CA LYS A 198 8.48 7.40 -1.56
C LYS A 198 7.61 8.22 -2.50
N GLY A 199 6.85 9.16 -1.93
CA GLY A 199 5.87 9.95 -2.68
C GLY A 199 4.60 9.15 -2.93
N ILE A 200 3.67 9.17 -1.95
CA ILE A 200 2.40 8.46 -1.97
C ILE A 200 1.29 9.49 -1.92
N THR A 201 0.33 9.40 -2.82
CA THR A 201 -0.95 10.12 -2.70
C THR A 201 -2.10 9.14 -2.84
N ILE A 202 -3.00 9.12 -1.84
CA ILE A 202 -4.24 8.36 -1.88
C ILE A 202 -5.36 9.36 -1.54
N GLU A 203 -6.21 9.66 -2.53
CA GLU A 203 -7.22 10.71 -2.37
C GLU A 203 -8.54 10.38 -3.05
N ASP A 204 -9.62 10.89 -2.45
CA ASP A 204 -10.98 10.80 -2.99
C ASP A 204 -11.43 9.35 -3.29
N CYS A 205 -10.90 8.38 -2.52
CA CYS A 205 -11.18 6.96 -2.65
C CYS A 205 -12.24 6.49 -1.64
N ASP A 206 -12.86 5.35 -1.95
CA ASP A 206 -13.84 4.70 -1.10
C ASP A 206 -13.39 3.28 -0.76
N PHE A 207 -13.10 3.03 0.53
CA PHE A 207 -12.61 1.75 1.05
C PHE A 207 -13.68 1.09 1.89
N HIS A 208 -14.15 -0.09 1.50
CA HIS A 208 -15.19 -0.77 2.27
C HIS A 208 -15.28 -2.28 2.04
N GLY A 209 -16.10 -2.93 2.87
CA GLY A 209 -16.39 -4.35 2.72
C GLY A 209 -15.16 -5.21 3.09
N TYR A 210 -15.09 -5.55 4.36
CA TYR A 210 -14.08 -6.47 4.89
C TYR A 210 -14.77 -7.72 5.43
N THR A 211 -14.20 -8.88 5.14
CA THR A 211 -14.60 -10.15 5.71
C THR A 211 -13.40 -10.88 6.30
N GLY A 212 -13.65 -11.69 7.33
CA GLY A 212 -12.60 -12.44 8.00
C GLY A 212 -12.45 -12.07 9.47
N THR A 213 -11.43 -12.63 10.12
CA THR A 213 -11.19 -12.55 11.57
C THR A 213 -9.93 -11.79 11.94
N PHE A 214 -9.02 -11.53 10.98
CA PHE A 214 -7.81 -10.78 11.23
C PHE A 214 -8.10 -9.28 11.30
N GLN A 215 -7.47 -8.59 12.23
CA GLN A 215 -7.66 -7.16 12.41
C GLN A 215 -6.72 -6.39 11.48
N LYS A 216 -7.04 -6.37 10.19
CA LYS A 216 -6.24 -5.72 9.15
C LYS A 216 -6.77 -4.34 8.80
N GLU A 217 -5.86 -3.43 8.51
CA GLU A 217 -6.12 -2.06 8.07
C GLU A 217 -6.54 -2.03 6.59
N ALA A 218 -7.39 -1.09 6.21
CA ALA A 218 -7.68 -0.89 4.79
C ALA A 218 -6.44 -0.39 4.04
N ILE A 219 -5.74 0.61 4.58
CA ILE A 219 -4.44 1.05 4.08
C ILE A 219 -3.37 0.72 5.12
N GLN A 220 -2.34 -0.01 4.70
CA GLN A 220 -1.18 -0.31 5.51
C GLN A 220 0.07 0.32 4.91
N LEU A 221 0.80 1.10 5.70
CA LEU A 221 2.12 1.64 5.36
C LEU A 221 3.17 0.90 6.18
N ASP A 222 4.13 0.25 5.52
CA ASP A 222 5.14 -0.57 6.16
C ASP A 222 6.57 -0.27 5.70
N THR A 223 7.51 -0.84 6.45
CA THR A 223 8.88 -1.06 5.97
C THR A 223 8.96 -2.41 5.26
N ILE A 224 9.91 -2.57 4.37
CA ILE A 224 10.21 -3.87 3.75
C ILE A 224 11.31 -4.56 4.56
N SER A 225 10.95 -5.14 5.70
CA SER A 225 11.90 -5.71 6.65
C SER A 225 12.07 -7.23 6.53
N ASN A 226 11.04 -7.94 6.14
CA ASN A 226 11.07 -9.40 5.96
C ASN A 226 9.85 -9.90 5.19
N SER A 227 9.87 -11.19 4.83
CA SER A 227 8.78 -11.81 4.06
C SER A 227 7.45 -11.96 4.81
N ASP A 228 7.45 -11.92 6.14
CA ASP A 228 6.23 -12.03 6.93
C ASP A 228 5.48 -10.68 6.95
N VAL A 229 6.24 -9.59 6.94
CA VAL A 229 5.71 -8.22 6.89
C VAL A 229 5.29 -7.86 5.47
N PHE A 230 6.18 -8.05 4.49
CA PHE A 230 5.92 -7.63 3.11
C PHE A 230 6.39 -8.69 2.10
N PRO A 231 5.61 -9.75 1.89
CA PRO A 231 6.02 -10.87 1.04
C PRO A 231 6.21 -10.49 -0.43
N ALA A 232 7.18 -11.13 -1.07
CA ALA A 232 7.49 -11.00 -2.49
C ALA A 232 8.02 -9.62 -2.94
N TYR A 233 8.79 -8.96 -2.07
CA TYR A 233 9.47 -7.68 -2.36
C TYR A 233 10.90 -7.69 -1.80
N GLU A 234 11.71 -8.65 -2.20
CA GLU A 234 13.14 -8.64 -1.91
C GLU A 234 13.88 -7.54 -2.70
N PRO A 235 14.95 -6.94 -2.13
CA PRO A 235 15.58 -7.27 -0.86
C PRO A 235 14.83 -6.72 0.35
N PHE A 236 14.94 -7.40 1.50
CA PHE A 236 14.41 -6.92 2.77
C PHE A 236 15.43 -5.99 3.41
N ASP A 237 15.34 -4.70 3.11
CA ASP A 237 16.35 -3.69 3.42
C ASP A 237 15.87 -2.60 4.37
N ASP A 238 14.76 -2.86 5.07
CA ASP A 238 14.11 -1.94 6.02
C ASP A 238 13.70 -0.58 5.42
N THR A 239 13.56 -0.49 4.10
CA THR A 239 13.10 0.75 3.44
C THR A 239 11.71 1.15 3.93
N PRO A 240 11.54 2.35 4.53
CA PRO A 240 10.25 2.83 5.01
C PRO A 240 9.43 3.50 3.90
N CYS A 241 8.16 3.77 4.18
CA CYS A 241 7.39 4.75 3.42
C CYS A 241 7.81 6.18 3.80
N ASP A 242 7.87 7.08 2.81
CA ASP A 242 8.21 8.50 2.98
C ASP A 242 7.35 9.38 2.08
N ASN A 243 7.00 10.56 2.55
CA ASN A 243 6.24 11.56 1.81
C ASN A 243 4.86 11.05 1.35
N ALA A 244 3.99 10.72 2.32
CA ALA A 244 2.65 10.20 2.08
C ALA A 244 1.57 11.25 2.36
N VAL A 245 0.62 11.42 1.44
CA VAL A 245 -0.59 12.22 1.58
C VAL A 245 -1.81 11.30 1.40
N ILE A 246 -2.60 11.15 2.48
CA ILE A 246 -3.83 10.33 2.48
C ILE A 246 -4.98 11.26 2.87
N LYS A 247 -5.78 11.67 1.88
CA LYS A 247 -6.77 12.72 2.10
C LYS A 247 -8.11 12.47 1.43
N ASN A 248 -9.17 12.99 2.06
CA ASN A 248 -10.54 13.01 1.52
C ASN A 248 -11.10 11.62 1.19
N ASN A 249 -10.57 10.55 1.79
CA ASN A 249 -11.04 9.20 1.56
C ASN A 249 -12.19 8.84 2.50
N LYS A 250 -13.01 7.88 2.09
CA LYS A 250 -14.03 7.24 2.92
C LYS A 250 -13.56 5.85 3.32
N PHE A 251 -13.73 5.52 4.59
CA PHE A 251 -13.45 4.22 5.17
C PHE A 251 -14.69 3.76 5.92
N HIS A 252 -15.34 2.69 5.48
CA HIS A 252 -16.54 2.21 6.14
C HIS A 252 -16.75 0.70 6.00
N ASP A 253 -17.52 0.14 6.93
CA ASP A 253 -17.78 -1.30 7.00
C ASP A 253 -16.47 -2.11 7.04
N LEU A 254 -15.55 -1.66 7.90
CA LEU A 254 -14.19 -2.16 8.06
C LEU A 254 -13.89 -2.45 9.52
N ILE A 255 -12.82 -3.21 9.79
CA ILE A 255 -12.29 -3.35 11.15
C ILE A 255 -11.37 -2.16 11.45
N ARG A 256 -10.40 -1.87 10.58
CA ARG A 256 -9.44 -0.78 10.74
C ARG A 256 -9.29 0.01 9.46
N GLY A 257 -9.07 1.32 9.60
CA GLY A 257 -8.91 2.21 8.46
C GLY A 257 -7.47 2.28 7.95
N LEU A 258 -6.59 2.89 8.71
CA LEU A 258 -5.22 3.17 8.34
C LEU A 258 -4.26 2.76 9.44
N GLY A 259 -3.11 2.21 9.11
CA GLY A 259 -2.08 1.90 10.09
C GLY A 259 -0.82 1.31 9.53
N SER A 260 0.02 0.85 10.45
CA SER A 260 1.25 0.11 10.20
C SER A 260 1.37 -0.97 11.29
N HIS A 261 1.91 -2.13 10.98
CA HIS A 261 2.03 -3.18 11.99
C HIS A 261 3.47 -3.50 12.36
N SER A 262 4.43 -2.96 11.65
CA SER A 262 5.84 -3.27 11.91
C SER A 262 6.72 -2.04 11.77
N ALA A 263 7.47 -1.74 12.81
CA ALA A 263 8.48 -0.69 12.81
C ALA A 263 9.84 -1.31 13.12
N CYS A 264 10.86 -0.98 12.33
CA CYS A 264 12.23 -1.33 12.60
C CYS A 264 12.88 -0.28 13.49
N LEU A 265 13.73 -0.70 14.42
CA LEU A 265 14.43 0.23 15.31
C LEU A 265 15.31 1.18 14.48
N GLY A 266 15.10 2.48 14.67
CA GLY A 266 15.86 3.52 13.95
C GLY A 266 15.36 3.82 12.54
N VAL A 267 14.27 3.21 12.10
CA VAL A 267 13.62 3.48 10.82
C VAL A 267 12.29 4.21 11.06
N TYR A 268 12.04 5.29 10.37
CA TYR A 268 10.89 6.16 10.58
C TYR A 268 10.12 6.40 9.29
N TYR A 269 8.79 6.40 9.39
CA TYR A 269 7.92 6.97 8.36
C TYR A 269 7.95 8.48 8.51
N THR A 270 8.34 9.17 7.45
CA THR A 270 8.52 10.62 7.49
C THR A 270 7.57 11.34 6.54
N ASN A 271 7.30 12.60 6.82
CA ASN A 271 6.48 13.46 5.97
C ASN A 271 5.11 12.84 5.63
N THR A 272 4.36 12.38 6.62
CA THR A 272 3.02 11.80 6.43
C THR A 272 1.93 12.79 6.82
N LEU A 273 0.98 13.04 5.90
CA LEU A 273 -0.21 13.85 6.09
C LEU A 273 -1.47 13.00 5.91
N ILE A 274 -2.29 12.94 6.95
CA ILE A 274 -3.61 12.31 6.92
C ILE A 274 -4.63 13.39 7.21
N SER A 275 -5.51 13.71 6.24
CA SER A 275 -6.44 14.84 6.39
C SER A 275 -7.75 14.64 5.64
N GLY A 276 -8.85 15.17 6.17
CA GLY A 276 -10.15 15.19 5.49
C GLY A 276 -10.78 13.80 5.26
N ASN A 277 -10.24 12.74 5.86
CA ASN A 277 -10.80 11.39 5.70
C ASN A 277 -12.00 11.18 6.62
N SER A 278 -12.97 10.39 6.16
CA SER A 278 -14.16 10.01 6.92
C SER A 278 -14.12 8.54 7.29
N PHE A 279 -14.42 8.24 8.56
CA PHE A 279 -14.46 6.87 9.08
C PHE A 279 -15.83 6.64 9.74
N TYR A 280 -16.57 5.62 9.30
CA TYR A 280 -17.87 5.27 9.86
C TYR A 280 -18.15 3.77 9.73
N ASN A 281 -19.04 3.23 10.57
CA ASN A 281 -19.32 1.78 10.65
C ASN A 281 -18.04 0.94 10.85
N MET A 282 -17.09 1.45 11.64
CA MET A 282 -15.85 0.75 11.94
C MET A 282 -16.08 -0.15 13.16
N SER A 283 -15.62 -1.40 13.11
CA SER A 283 -15.69 -2.32 14.26
C SER A 283 -14.44 -2.27 15.14
N GLY A 284 -13.40 -1.56 14.74
CA GLY A 284 -12.15 -1.33 15.45
C GLY A 284 -11.66 0.11 15.31
N THR A 285 -10.34 0.29 15.17
CA THR A 285 -9.70 1.62 15.14
C THR A 285 -9.77 2.26 13.75
N ALA A 286 -9.94 3.59 13.73
CA ALA A 286 -9.86 4.36 12.49
C ALA A 286 -8.41 4.52 12.00
N ILE A 287 -7.48 4.81 12.92
CA ILE A 287 -6.04 4.99 12.70
C ILE A 287 -5.28 4.38 13.88
#